data_5eff7d7e766d0e7f2b631cb7963ef2f0
#
_entry.id   5eff7d7e766d0e7f2b631cb7963ef2f0
#
_cell.length_a   1.000
_cell.length_b   1.000
_cell.length_c   1.000
_cell.angle_alpha   90.00
_cell.angle_beta   90.00
_cell.angle_gamma   90.00
#
_symmetry.space_group_name_H-M   'P 1'
#
loop_
_entity.id
_entity.type
_entity.pdbx_description
1 polymer ?
#
loop_
_entity_poly.entity_id
_entity_poly.type
_entity_poly.pdbx_seq_one_letter_code
_entity_poly.pdbx_strand_id
1 'polypeptide(L)'
;RSVLLAHRRPLEEARVIHCDPASLTSVQLLRVLLAERGLKPEFKPLPSYDFSALPDYALLIGDTALDLALGPHEHEIFDLGAAWYELTRLPFVYAVWALRRGIENTALRRQLREARDFGLDTLDHIIASRTEYTLDFRRDYLGWHIHYHLGSDEKRGIARFMELLRKHGCGEVHEPKFVS
;
A
#
# COMPACT_ATOMS: atom_id res chain seq x y z
N ARG A 1 3.63 -5.85 -3.19
CA ARG A 1 3.71 -6.18 -4.64
C ARG A 1 2.88 -5.25 -5.54
N SER A 2 1.87 -4.58 -5.02
CA SER A 2 1.01 -3.66 -5.78
C SER A 2 1.16 -2.21 -5.33
N VAL A 3 2.18 -1.89 -4.56
CA VAL A 3 2.57 -0.54 -4.18
C VAL A 3 4.08 -0.46 -4.28
N LEU A 4 4.55 0.18 -5.32
CA LEU A 4 5.96 0.18 -5.67
C LEU A 4 6.43 1.54 -6.21
N LEU A 5 7.69 1.84 -5.97
CA LEU A 5 8.41 2.88 -6.67
C LEU A 5 9.22 2.23 -7.80
N ALA A 6 8.86 2.55 -9.03
CA ALA A 6 9.63 2.21 -10.21
C ALA A 6 10.70 3.28 -10.42
N HIS A 7 11.96 2.89 -10.58
CA HIS A 7 13.05 3.85 -10.78
C HIS A 7 14.09 3.36 -11.78
N ARG A 8 14.68 4.29 -12.55
CA ARG A 8 15.73 4.03 -13.55
C ARG A 8 17.11 4.41 -13.07
N ARG A 9 17.21 5.09 -11.92
CA ARG A 9 18.47 5.56 -11.32
C ARG A 9 18.47 5.24 -9.82
N PRO A 10 19.62 5.23 -9.17
CA PRO A 10 19.74 5.01 -7.73
C PRO A 10 18.82 5.93 -6.92
N LEU A 11 18.23 5.43 -5.84
CA LEU A 11 17.30 6.20 -5.00
C LEU A 11 17.92 7.46 -4.40
N GLU A 12 19.24 7.44 -4.18
CA GLU A 12 20.03 8.55 -3.66
C GLU A 12 20.07 9.77 -4.60
N GLU A 13 19.83 9.53 -5.89
CA GLU A 13 19.76 10.58 -6.92
C GLU A 13 18.36 11.19 -7.06
N ALA A 14 17.36 10.61 -6.40
CA ALA A 14 15.97 11.06 -6.52
C ALA A 14 15.82 12.52 -6.02
N ARG A 15 15.47 13.42 -6.91
CA ARG A 15 15.14 14.82 -6.60
C ARG A 15 13.64 15.06 -6.66
N VAL A 16 12.97 14.42 -7.59
CA VAL A 16 11.52 14.49 -7.80
C VAL A 16 10.99 13.08 -7.99
N ILE A 17 9.92 12.74 -7.29
CA ILE A 17 9.19 11.49 -7.46
C ILE A 17 7.78 11.82 -7.90
N HIS A 18 7.34 11.20 -8.99
CA HIS A 18 5.98 11.35 -9.50
C HIS A 18 5.09 10.26 -8.90
N CYS A 19 3.97 10.67 -8.33
CA CYS A 19 3.10 9.79 -7.57
C CYS A 19 1.73 9.67 -8.19
N ASP A 20 1.21 8.45 -8.21
CA ASP A 20 -0.19 8.19 -8.51
C ASP A 20 -1.08 9.04 -7.60
N PRO A 21 -1.96 9.91 -8.17
CA PRO A 21 -2.81 10.81 -7.39
C PRO A 21 -3.85 10.08 -6.54
N ALA A 22 -4.17 8.83 -6.85
CA ALA A 22 -5.11 8.01 -6.06
C ALA A 22 -4.50 7.48 -4.74
N SER A 23 -3.19 7.71 -4.49
CA SER A 23 -2.48 7.08 -3.39
C SER A 23 -1.97 8.04 -2.33
N LEU A 24 -2.82 8.41 -1.36
CA LEU A 24 -2.37 9.23 -0.23
C LEU A 24 -1.48 8.43 0.74
N THR A 25 -1.92 7.27 1.18
CA THR A 25 -1.20 6.44 2.16
C THR A 25 0.16 5.98 1.65
N SER A 26 0.24 5.56 0.38
CA SER A 26 1.50 5.08 -0.21
C SER A 26 2.52 6.20 -0.40
N VAL A 27 2.06 7.42 -0.72
CA VAL A 27 2.93 8.60 -0.77
C VAL A 27 3.55 8.89 0.60
N GLN A 28 2.75 8.82 1.66
CA GLN A 28 3.26 9.03 3.03
C GLN A 28 4.20 7.90 3.47
N LEU A 29 3.90 6.64 3.10
CA LEU A 29 4.80 5.53 3.35
C LEU A 29 6.15 5.74 2.66
N LEU A 30 6.13 6.10 1.38
CA LEU A 30 7.37 6.36 0.64
C LEU A 30 8.16 7.52 1.25
N ARG A 31 7.50 8.61 1.67
CA ARG A 31 8.16 9.72 2.40
C ARG A 31 8.89 9.24 3.63
N VAL A 32 8.24 8.42 4.45
CA VAL A 32 8.84 7.85 5.67
C VAL A 32 10.04 6.97 5.32
N LEU A 33 9.88 6.03 4.38
CA LEU A 33 10.95 5.09 3.98
C LEU A 33 12.19 5.82 3.44
N LEU A 34 11.99 6.87 2.66
CA LEU A 34 13.09 7.69 2.13
C LEU A 34 13.72 8.57 3.22
N ALA A 35 12.90 9.15 4.11
CA ALA A 35 13.40 9.96 5.21
C ALA A 35 14.25 9.16 6.22
N GLU A 36 13.89 7.89 6.49
CA GLU A 36 14.73 6.98 7.29
C GLU A 36 16.09 6.67 6.62
N ARG A 37 16.19 6.87 5.29
CA ARG A 37 17.45 6.79 4.52
C ARG A 37 18.14 8.16 4.34
N GLY A 38 17.62 9.22 4.95
CA GLY A 38 18.15 10.58 4.82
C GLY A 38 17.79 11.29 3.51
N LEU A 39 16.87 10.74 2.72
CA LEU A 39 16.46 11.27 1.43
C LEU A 39 15.17 12.09 1.56
N LYS A 40 15.10 13.24 0.88
CA LYS A 40 13.96 14.16 0.93
C LYS A 40 13.64 14.72 -0.47
N PRO A 41 13.19 13.88 -1.41
CA PRO A 41 12.80 14.35 -2.73
C PRO A 41 11.51 15.18 -2.69
N GLU A 42 11.27 15.96 -3.74
CA GLU A 42 9.98 16.59 -4.00
C GLU A 42 8.98 15.53 -4.52
N PHE A 43 7.70 15.65 -4.17
CA PHE A 43 6.65 14.76 -4.64
C PHE A 43 5.70 15.52 -5.56
N LYS A 44 5.48 15.01 -6.77
CA LYS A 44 4.60 15.61 -7.79
C LYS A 44 3.57 14.59 -8.26
N PRO A 45 2.41 15.02 -8.77
CA PRO A 45 1.47 14.12 -9.42
C PRO A 45 2.10 13.43 -10.63
N LEU A 46 1.75 12.16 -10.85
CA LEU A 46 2.15 11.41 -12.03
C LEU A 46 1.47 12.04 -13.27
N PRO A 47 2.22 12.40 -14.30
CA PRO A 47 1.66 13.10 -15.46
C PRO A 47 0.89 12.17 -16.40
N SER A 48 1.26 10.89 -16.45
CA SER A 48 0.65 9.90 -17.35
C SER A 48 0.91 8.48 -16.83
N TYR A 49 0.02 7.55 -17.18
CA TYR A 49 0.18 6.10 -16.97
C TYR A 49 0.77 5.38 -18.20
N ASP A 50 1.28 6.10 -19.18
CA ASP A 50 2.00 5.53 -20.31
C ASP A 50 3.37 5.01 -19.83
N PHE A 51 3.56 3.69 -19.83
CA PHE A 51 4.79 3.06 -19.37
C PHE A 51 6.01 3.41 -20.22
N SER A 52 5.80 3.74 -21.49
CA SER A 52 6.89 4.20 -22.37
C SER A 52 7.41 5.60 -22.02
N ALA A 53 6.59 6.38 -21.32
CA ALA A 53 6.87 7.77 -20.91
C ALA A 53 6.94 7.97 -19.40
N LEU A 54 7.06 6.89 -18.62
CA LEU A 54 7.19 7.01 -17.17
C LEU A 54 8.44 7.79 -16.77
N PRO A 55 8.32 8.71 -15.80
CA PRO A 55 9.46 9.40 -15.22
C PRO A 55 10.48 8.44 -14.61
N ASP A 56 11.73 8.91 -14.42
CA ASP A 56 12.80 8.13 -13.77
C ASP A 56 12.43 7.60 -12.39
N TYR A 57 11.49 8.24 -11.70
CA TYR A 57 10.96 7.81 -10.41
C TYR A 57 9.44 7.96 -10.40
N ALA A 58 8.73 6.85 -10.38
CA ALA A 58 7.28 6.81 -10.40
C ALA A 58 6.72 5.88 -9.31
N LEU A 59 5.96 6.44 -8.37
CA LEU A 59 5.18 5.66 -7.40
C LEU A 59 3.88 5.22 -8.04
N LEU A 60 3.69 3.93 -8.16
CA LEU A 60 2.53 3.27 -8.75
C LEU A 60 1.82 2.40 -7.72
N ILE A 61 0.49 2.25 -7.88
CA ILE A 61 -0.33 1.39 -7.02
C ILE A 61 -1.31 0.54 -7.84
N GLY A 62 -1.84 -0.51 -7.19
CA GLY A 62 -2.89 -1.36 -7.74
C GLY A 62 -2.49 -2.02 -9.05
N ASP A 63 -3.44 -2.09 -9.98
CA ASP A 63 -3.27 -2.77 -11.26
C ASP A 63 -2.14 -2.17 -12.09
N THR A 64 -2.01 -0.85 -12.12
CA THR A 64 -0.90 -0.18 -12.83
C THR A 64 0.47 -0.62 -12.32
N ALA A 65 0.61 -0.80 -10.99
CA ALA A 65 1.85 -1.31 -10.41
C ALA A 65 2.09 -2.77 -10.76
N LEU A 66 1.04 -3.59 -10.78
CA LEU A 66 1.11 -5.01 -11.15
C LEU A 66 1.44 -5.17 -12.63
N ASP A 67 0.79 -4.42 -13.50
CA ASP A 67 1.02 -4.47 -14.95
C ASP A 67 2.45 -4.09 -15.30
N LEU A 68 3.00 -3.04 -14.67
CA LEU A 68 4.41 -2.71 -14.83
C LEU A 68 5.31 -3.85 -14.32
N ALA A 69 5.09 -4.33 -13.10
CA ALA A 69 5.99 -5.30 -12.47
C ALA A 69 5.97 -6.69 -13.13
N LEU A 70 4.87 -7.06 -13.79
CA LEU A 70 4.70 -8.34 -14.48
C LEU A 70 5.01 -8.25 -15.99
N GLY A 71 4.99 -7.05 -16.55
CA GLY A 71 5.30 -6.80 -17.94
C GLY A 71 6.79 -6.56 -18.20
N PRO A 72 7.19 -6.32 -19.44
CA PRO A 72 8.55 -5.92 -19.78
C PRO A 72 8.78 -4.46 -19.31
N HIS A 73 9.84 -4.23 -18.53
CA HIS A 73 10.23 -2.88 -18.09
C HIS A 73 11.75 -2.78 -17.88
N GLU A 74 12.25 -1.54 -17.91
CA GLU A 74 13.67 -1.22 -17.66
C GLU A 74 13.90 -0.62 -16.25
N HIS A 75 12.84 -0.57 -15.43
CA HIS A 75 12.92 0.02 -14.10
C HIS A 75 13.36 -1.01 -13.06
N GLU A 76 14.11 -0.57 -12.09
CA GLU A 76 14.25 -1.26 -10.82
C GLU A 76 12.97 -1.04 -9.99
N ILE A 77 12.60 -2.04 -9.20
CA ILE A 77 11.37 -2.02 -8.41
C ILE A 77 11.72 -1.97 -6.92
N PHE A 78 11.35 -0.87 -6.28
CA PHE A 78 11.39 -0.72 -4.84
C PHE A 78 9.99 -0.99 -4.26
N ASP A 79 9.76 -2.21 -3.73
CA ASP A 79 8.50 -2.61 -3.11
C ASP A 79 8.36 -1.97 -1.73
N LEU A 80 7.36 -1.10 -1.55
CA LEU A 80 7.17 -0.36 -0.31
C LEU A 80 6.79 -1.25 0.87
N GLY A 81 6.02 -2.31 0.63
CA GLY A 81 5.63 -3.25 1.68
C GLY A 81 6.82 -4.07 2.19
N ALA A 82 7.67 -4.53 1.27
CA ALA A 82 8.90 -5.24 1.62
C ALA A 82 9.86 -4.32 2.39
N ALA A 83 10.07 -3.10 1.91
CA ALA A 83 10.93 -2.11 2.58
C ALA A 83 10.41 -1.71 3.97
N TRP A 84 9.10 -1.60 4.13
CA TRP A 84 8.49 -1.39 5.44
C TRP A 84 8.73 -2.54 6.41
N TYR A 85 8.54 -3.78 5.94
CA TYR A 85 8.79 -4.97 6.75
C TYR A 85 10.27 -5.12 7.13
N GLU A 86 11.16 -4.81 6.22
CA GLU A 86 12.61 -4.78 6.49
C GLU A 86 12.95 -3.78 7.61
N LEU A 87 12.37 -2.58 7.56
CA LEU A 87 12.60 -1.51 8.53
C LEU A 87 12.00 -1.81 9.91
N THR A 88 10.80 -2.41 9.97
CA THR A 88 9.99 -2.44 11.20
C THR A 88 9.70 -3.83 11.74
N ARG A 89 9.80 -4.86 10.90
CA ARG A 89 9.33 -6.24 11.15
C ARG A 89 7.84 -6.33 11.46
N LEU A 90 7.06 -5.36 10.98
CA LEU A 90 5.61 -5.28 11.15
C LEU A 90 4.92 -5.23 9.79
N PRO A 91 3.68 -5.74 9.67
CA PRO A 91 2.88 -5.55 8.46
C PRO A 91 2.55 -4.07 8.25
N PHE A 92 2.44 -3.65 6.98
CA PHE A 92 1.92 -2.33 6.64
C PHE A 92 0.44 -2.40 6.31
N VAL A 93 -0.35 -1.51 6.89
CA VAL A 93 -1.79 -1.42 6.65
C VAL A 93 -2.08 -0.31 5.65
N TYR A 94 -2.37 -0.69 4.41
CA TYR A 94 -2.62 0.25 3.31
C TYR A 94 -4.01 0.87 3.35
N ALA A 95 -5.01 0.09 3.79
CA ALA A 95 -6.40 0.52 3.86
C ALA A 95 -7.13 -0.16 5.02
N VAL A 96 -8.15 0.51 5.54
CA VAL A 96 -9.04 -0.02 6.58
C VAL A 96 -10.47 0.39 6.27
N TRP A 97 -11.43 -0.38 6.73
CA TRP A 97 -12.79 0.11 6.88
C TRP A 97 -12.87 1.03 8.08
N ALA A 98 -13.30 2.26 7.87
CA ALA A 98 -13.43 3.26 8.90
C ALA A 98 -14.88 3.71 9.05
N LEU A 99 -15.34 3.84 10.28
CA LEU A 99 -16.63 4.43 10.61
C LEU A 99 -16.43 5.90 11.00
N ARG A 100 -17.37 6.75 10.60
CA ARG A 100 -17.38 8.15 11.02
C ARG A 100 -17.49 8.21 12.55
N ARG A 101 -16.69 9.07 13.17
CA ARG A 101 -16.72 9.29 14.62
C ARG A 101 -18.14 9.72 15.07
N GLY A 102 -18.60 9.16 16.18
CA GLY A 102 -19.96 9.42 16.72
C GLY A 102 -21.06 8.54 16.14
N ILE A 103 -20.76 7.74 15.11
CA ILE A 103 -21.70 6.73 14.63
C ILE A 103 -21.38 5.40 15.31
N GLU A 104 -22.12 5.09 16.37
CA GLU A 104 -22.10 3.76 16.98
C GLU A 104 -23.19 2.91 16.35
N ASN A 105 -22.84 2.15 15.32
CA ASN A 105 -23.75 1.25 14.64
C ASN A 105 -23.26 -0.20 14.73
N THR A 106 -23.70 -0.91 15.76
CA THR A 106 -23.36 -2.33 15.99
C THR A 106 -23.82 -3.21 14.83
N ALA A 107 -24.97 -2.91 14.22
CA ALA A 107 -25.49 -3.66 13.08
C ALA A 107 -24.57 -3.52 11.86
N LEU A 108 -24.12 -2.30 11.55
CA LEU A 108 -23.20 -2.07 10.43
C LEU A 108 -21.84 -2.77 10.67
N ARG A 109 -21.30 -2.69 11.90
CA ARG A 109 -20.06 -3.40 12.23
C ARG A 109 -20.20 -4.91 12.06
N ARG A 110 -21.33 -5.47 12.46
CA ARG A 110 -21.64 -6.89 12.24
C ARG A 110 -21.71 -7.23 10.76
N GLN A 111 -22.45 -6.44 9.96
CA GLN A 111 -22.56 -6.65 8.52
C GLN A 111 -21.20 -6.59 7.81
N LEU A 112 -20.34 -5.65 8.19
CA LEU A 112 -18.99 -5.56 7.61
C LEU A 112 -18.14 -6.79 7.96
N ARG A 113 -18.22 -7.30 9.19
CA ARG A 113 -17.53 -8.55 9.56
C ARG A 113 -18.09 -9.76 8.80
N GLU A 114 -19.40 -9.90 8.73
CA GLU A 114 -20.07 -10.96 7.96
C GLU A 114 -19.68 -10.91 6.48
N ALA A 115 -19.60 -9.72 5.89
CA ALA A 115 -19.15 -9.55 4.51
C ALA A 115 -17.69 -9.95 4.31
N ARG A 116 -16.80 -9.59 5.24
CA ARG A 116 -15.40 -10.03 5.22
C ARG A 116 -15.30 -11.54 5.31
N ASP A 117 -15.98 -12.14 6.29
CA ASP A 117 -15.92 -13.59 6.55
C ASP A 117 -16.47 -14.37 5.35
N PHE A 118 -17.59 -13.93 4.77
CA PHE A 118 -18.11 -14.49 3.53
C PHE A 118 -17.09 -14.37 2.36
N GLY A 119 -16.43 -13.22 2.23
CA GLY A 119 -15.37 -13.04 1.22
C GLY A 119 -14.20 -14.00 1.41
N LEU A 120 -13.80 -14.26 2.65
CA LEU A 120 -12.74 -15.22 2.97
C LEU A 120 -13.18 -16.66 2.72
N ASP A 121 -14.39 -17.02 3.12
CA ASP A 121 -14.94 -18.37 2.90
C ASP A 121 -15.12 -18.70 1.40
N THR A 122 -15.31 -17.67 0.56
CA THR A 122 -15.48 -17.82 -0.89
C THR A 122 -14.24 -17.46 -1.69
N LEU A 123 -13.10 -17.21 -1.05
CA LEU A 123 -11.89 -16.69 -1.71
C LEU A 123 -11.40 -17.60 -2.83
N ASP A 124 -11.40 -18.91 -2.64
CA ASP A 124 -10.98 -19.88 -3.68
C ASP A 124 -11.88 -19.80 -4.91
N HIS A 125 -13.19 -19.61 -4.72
CA HIS A 125 -14.12 -19.41 -5.82
C HIS A 125 -13.87 -18.08 -6.54
N ILE A 126 -13.61 -17.00 -5.82
CA ILE A 126 -13.26 -15.70 -6.39
C ILE A 126 -11.98 -15.83 -7.22
N ILE A 127 -10.94 -16.45 -6.68
CA ILE A 127 -9.66 -16.67 -7.37
C ILE A 127 -9.86 -17.48 -8.68
N ALA A 128 -10.67 -18.53 -8.62
CA ALA A 128 -10.93 -19.40 -9.77
C ALA A 128 -11.77 -18.71 -10.85
N SER A 129 -12.72 -17.86 -10.47
CA SER A 129 -13.66 -17.20 -11.39
C SER A 129 -13.07 -15.99 -12.12
N ARG A 130 -11.96 -15.43 -11.63
CA ARG A 130 -11.29 -14.29 -12.25
C ARG A 130 -10.38 -14.73 -13.40
N THR A 131 -10.16 -13.82 -14.35
CA THR A 131 -9.33 -14.08 -15.55
C THR A 131 -8.11 -13.17 -15.65
N GLU A 132 -8.10 -12.10 -14.86
CA GLU A 132 -6.98 -11.17 -14.79
C GLU A 132 -5.77 -11.87 -14.17
N TYR A 133 -4.62 -11.78 -14.79
CA TYR A 133 -3.36 -12.44 -14.40
C TYR A 133 -3.45 -13.98 -14.39
N THR A 134 -2.38 -14.66 -14.05
CA THR A 134 -2.38 -16.14 -13.95
C THR A 134 -3.04 -16.61 -12.66
N LEU A 135 -3.57 -17.84 -12.66
CA LEU A 135 -4.19 -18.44 -11.48
C LEU A 135 -3.22 -18.49 -10.28
N ASP A 136 -1.95 -18.86 -10.55
CA ASP A 136 -0.93 -18.95 -9.49
C ASP A 136 -0.61 -17.58 -8.90
N PHE A 137 -0.54 -16.53 -9.74
CA PHE A 137 -0.38 -15.17 -9.24
C PHE A 137 -1.56 -14.75 -8.36
N ARG A 138 -2.80 -15.01 -8.79
CA ARG A 138 -3.98 -14.66 -7.99
C ARG A 138 -4.02 -15.39 -6.64
N ARG A 139 -3.65 -16.68 -6.61
CA ARG A 139 -3.54 -17.45 -5.36
C ARG A 139 -2.51 -16.87 -4.41
N ASP A 140 -1.33 -16.57 -4.92
CA ASP A 140 -0.24 -15.98 -4.15
C ASP A 140 -0.62 -14.58 -3.65
N TYR A 141 -1.14 -13.71 -4.54
CA TYR A 141 -1.45 -12.33 -4.23
C TYR A 141 -2.63 -12.20 -3.25
N LEU A 142 -3.78 -12.82 -3.55
CA LEU A 142 -4.99 -12.71 -2.74
C LEU A 142 -4.97 -13.61 -1.50
N GLY A 143 -4.31 -14.77 -1.57
CA GLY A 143 -4.30 -15.75 -0.49
C GLY A 143 -3.18 -15.54 0.53
N TRP A 144 -2.01 -14.99 0.11
CA TRP A 144 -0.85 -14.87 0.98
C TRP A 144 -0.40 -13.43 1.23
N HIS A 145 -0.52 -12.54 0.24
CA HIS A 145 0.01 -11.18 0.36
C HIS A 145 -1.00 -10.16 0.90
N ILE A 146 -2.30 -10.42 0.75
CA ILE A 146 -3.34 -9.55 1.29
C ILE A 146 -3.91 -10.18 2.56
N HIS A 147 -3.81 -9.45 3.67
CA HIS A 147 -4.39 -9.83 4.95
C HIS A 147 -5.67 -9.03 5.20
N TYR A 148 -6.76 -9.73 5.47
CA TYR A 148 -8.08 -9.11 5.67
C TYR A 148 -8.44 -8.95 7.15
N HIS A 149 -7.50 -9.17 8.05
CA HIS A 149 -7.66 -9.02 9.49
C HIS A 149 -6.85 -7.83 10.01
N LEU A 150 -7.41 -7.13 10.97
CA LEU A 150 -6.72 -6.08 11.72
C LEU A 150 -6.36 -6.60 13.12
N GLY A 151 -5.34 -7.43 13.19
CA GLY A 151 -4.86 -8.06 14.42
C GLY A 151 -3.93 -7.14 15.23
N SER A 152 -3.21 -7.76 16.18
CA SER A 152 -2.27 -7.05 17.05
C SER A 152 -1.10 -6.45 16.27
N ASP A 153 -0.55 -7.18 15.31
CA ASP A 153 0.63 -6.75 14.55
C ASP A 153 0.29 -5.67 13.55
N GLU A 154 -0.88 -5.73 12.90
CA GLU A 154 -1.39 -4.66 12.05
C GLU A 154 -1.61 -3.36 12.86
N LYS A 155 -2.18 -3.45 14.05
CA LYS A 155 -2.34 -2.29 14.95
C LYS A 155 -1.00 -1.71 15.40
N ARG A 156 -0.01 -2.55 15.70
CA ARG A 156 1.37 -2.13 15.98
C ARG A 156 2.01 -1.47 14.75
N GLY A 157 1.78 -2.03 13.56
CA GLY A 157 2.21 -1.43 12.29
C GLY A 157 1.66 -0.04 12.08
N ILE A 158 0.34 0.15 12.31
CA ILE A 158 -0.30 1.48 12.27
C ILE A 158 0.34 2.44 13.28
N ALA A 159 0.50 2.02 14.53
CA ALA A 159 1.11 2.85 15.58
C ALA A 159 2.54 3.26 15.21
N ARG A 160 3.35 2.33 14.70
CA ARG A 160 4.71 2.61 14.25
C ARG A 160 4.75 3.56 13.05
N PHE A 161 3.83 3.42 12.13
CA PHE A 161 3.73 4.34 11.00
C PHE A 161 3.39 5.77 11.46
N MET A 162 2.43 5.92 12.36
CA MET A 162 2.06 7.22 12.95
C MET A 162 3.24 7.88 13.69
N GLU A 163 4.02 7.09 14.43
CA GLU A 163 5.24 7.57 15.09
C GLU A 163 6.25 8.12 14.09
N LEU A 164 6.50 7.40 12.99
CA LEU A 164 7.43 7.81 11.95
C LEU A 164 6.92 9.02 11.15
N LEU A 165 5.61 9.11 10.89
CA LEU A 165 5.01 10.31 10.30
C LEU A 165 5.27 11.55 11.15
N ARG A 166 5.10 11.46 12.49
CA ARG A 166 5.40 12.57 13.42
C ARG A 166 6.89 12.89 13.44
N LYS A 167 7.74 11.86 13.53
CA LYS A 167 9.20 12.01 13.53
C LYS A 167 9.70 12.82 12.33
N HIS A 168 9.13 12.56 11.16
CA HIS A 168 9.56 13.18 9.90
C HIS A 168 8.70 14.37 9.45
N GLY A 169 7.69 14.77 10.22
CA GLY A 169 6.81 15.88 9.86
C GLY A 169 6.01 15.65 8.57
N CYS A 170 5.60 14.40 8.33
CA CYS A 170 4.92 13.99 7.10
C CYS A 170 3.40 14.29 7.12
N GLY A 171 2.96 15.33 7.81
CA GLY A 171 1.57 15.77 7.86
C GLY A 171 0.90 15.54 9.21
N GLU A 172 -0.39 15.87 9.28
CA GLU A 172 -1.18 15.71 10.48
C GLU A 172 -1.52 14.23 10.74
N VAL A 173 -1.39 13.81 12.00
CA VAL A 173 -1.61 12.42 12.41
C VAL A 173 -2.70 12.36 13.47
N HIS A 174 -3.79 11.66 13.18
CA HIS A 174 -4.91 11.46 14.09
C HIS A 174 -4.85 10.05 14.71
N GLU A 175 -5.10 9.98 16.03
CA GLU A 175 -5.15 8.70 16.73
C GLU A 175 -6.36 7.86 16.29
N PRO A 176 -6.18 6.60 15.85
CA PRO A 176 -7.29 5.73 15.53
C PRO A 176 -7.98 5.23 16.79
N LYS A 177 -9.31 5.14 16.75
CA LYS A 177 -10.09 4.40 17.75
C LYS A 177 -10.49 3.06 17.14
N PHE A 178 -9.83 2.00 17.58
CA PHE A 178 -10.20 0.64 17.15
C PHE A 178 -11.51 0.23 17.83
N VAL A 179 -12.42 -0.35 17.05
CA VAL A 179 -13.70 -0.88 17.54
C VAL A 179 -13.74 -2.37 17.29
N SER A 180 -14.23 -3.12 18.29
CA SER A 180 -14.45 -4.57 18.23
C SER A 180 -15.77 -4.90 17.55
#